data_b1e26103d8f418dcfd4b3962e4bd0f2c
#
_entry.id   b1e26103d8f418dcfd4b3962e4bd0f2c
#
_cell.length_a   1.000
_cell.length_b   1.000
_cell.length_c   1.000
_cell.angle_alpha   90.00
_cell.angle_beta   90.00
_cell.angle_gamma   90.00
#
_symmetry.space_group_name_H-M   'P 1'
#
loop_
_entity.id
_entity.type
_entity.pdbx_description
1 polymer ?
#
loop_
_entity_poly.entity_id
_entity_poly.type
_entity_poly.pdbx_seq_one_letter_code
_entity_poly.pdbx_strand_id
1 'polypeptide(L)'
;MCGIVGAVADRDVVPILIEGLKRLEYRGYDSAGVAVLNGGREVARLRAVGKVSKLSDALAAHPTSGHLGIAHTRWATHGVPNERNAHPHISRDGVAIVHNGIIENHEELRAELEKEGYEFASETDTEVIAHRIHYHLGEDHDLFKAVQRTVAELRGAYALAVMWGEDPDCIALARAGCPLLIGLGEKENFIASERKPYVSEQSSEAAEKGTFQHFMLKEIHEQPRAVAQTLQERVAGGRLLSQAFGPAATEVFRRVTSVHIVACGTSYHAGIVARYFIEQLCRVPCRVEIASEFRYRDPVVPANSLFVSISQSGETADTLAALRLARKAGFLSTLAICNVPESSLVRESELTLLTRAGPEIGVASTKAFTTQLAALGMLVIAIGKHHGLSEERERTLVHRLLELPAMLEQTLALDDAVKALAKKVEPRHHALFLGRGAMFPIAMEGALKLKEISYIHAEAYAAGELKHGPLALVDADMPVIAVAPNNDLLEKVKSNLQEVRARGGMLYVFADPESGIENSDGVEVITMPRHVSYFQAPAVYTVPLQLLAYHTAVLKGTDVDQPRNLAKSVTVE
;
A
#
# COMPACT_ATOMS: atom_id res chain seq x y z
N MET A 1 1.22 -5.50 9.11
CA MET A 1 -0.06 -5.09 9.72
C MET A 1 -0.92 -6.28 10.07
N CYS A 2 -1.77 -6.13 11.10
CA CYS A 2 -2.57 -7.22 11.65
C CYS A 2 -3.91 -7.39 10.92
N GLY A 3 -4.48 -8.60 10.97
CA GLY A 3 -5.84 -8.91 10.52
C GLY A 3 -6.68 -9.49 11.63
N ILE A 4 -7.89 -8.93 11.85
CA ILE A 4 -8.88 -9.43 12.80
C ILE A 4 -10.00 -10.13 12.04
N VAL A 5 -10.40 -11.30 12.52
CA VAL A 5 -11.62 -12.01 12.12
C VAL A 5 -12.34 -12.45 13.40
N GLY A 6 -13.65 -12.30 13.46
CA GLY A 6 -14.49 -12.81 14.55
C GLY A 6 -15.82 -13.31 14.01
N ALA A 7 -16.43 -14.24 14.73
CA ALA A 7 -17.74 -14.78 14.37
C ALA A 7 -18.52 -15.25 15.60
N VAL A 8 -19.82 -15.03 15.53
CA VAL A 8 -20.85 -15.64 16.42
C VAL A 8 -21.85 -16.30 15.49
N ALA A 9 -22.12 -17.60 15.66
CA ALA A 9 -23.02 -18.34 14.77
C ALA A 9 -23.61 -19.58 15.46
N ASP A 10 -24.74 -20.08 14.95
CA ASP A 10 -25.34 -21.36 15.40
C ASP A 10 -24.54 -22.61 14.95
N ARG A 11 -23.42 -22.41 14.23
CA ARG A 11 -22.51 -23.44 13.69
C ARG A 11 -21.08 -23.25 14.17
N ASP A 12 -20.23 -24.23 13.95
CA ASP A 12 -18.81 -24.11 14.25
C ASP A 12 -18.17 -22.96 13.46
N VAL A 13 -17.56 -22.01 14.17
CA VAL A 13 -16.95 -20.81 13.58
C VAL A 13 -15.47 -20.99 13.19
N VAL A 14 -14.80 -22.05 13.65
CA VAL A 14 -13.36 -22.25 13.40
C VAL A 14 -13.02 -22.27 11.89
N PRO A 15 -13.74 -23.00 11.02
CA PRO A 15 -13.48 -22.96 9.59
C PRO A 15 -13.60 -21.56 8.99
N ILE A 16 -14.59 -20.77 9.45
CA ILE A 16 -14.81 -19.40 9.01
C ILE A 16 -13.64 -18.49 9.42
N LEU A 17 -13.21 -18.61 10.66
CA LEU A 17 -12.10 -17.82 11.22
C LEU A 17 -10.80 -18.09 10.44
N ILE A 18 -10.48 -19.34 10.19
CA ILE A 18 -9.27 -19.74 9.47
C ILE A 18 -9.31 -19.30 8.01
N GLU A 19 -10.44 -19.47 7.33
CA GLU A 19 -10.59 -19.00 5.95
C GLU A 19 -10.49 -17.47 5.88
N GLY A 20 -11.11 -16.76 6.83
CA GLY A 20 -10.99 -15.30 6.95
C GLY A 20 -9.55 -14.86 7.17
N LEU A 21 -8.78 -15.54 8.05
CA LEU A 21 -7.37 -15.25 8.28
C LEU A 21 -6.51 -15.50 7.02
N LYS A 22 -6.74 -16.58 6.26
CA LYS A 22 -6.04 -16.84 4.99
C LYS A 22 -6.21 -15.68 4.01
N ARG A 23 -7.41 -15.11 3.94
CA ARG A 23 -7.70 -13.95 3.09
C ARG A 23 -7.09 -12.65 3.59
N LEU A 24 -6.75 -12.55 4.88
CA LEU A 24 -6.09 -11.41 5.50
C LEU A 24 -4.58 -11.61 5.71
N GLU A 25 -4.02 -12.77 5.37
CA GLU A 25 -2.61 -13.10 5.63
C GLU A 25 -1.63 -12.12 4.99
N TYR A 26 -1.97 -11.54 3.83
CA TYR A 26 -1.17 -10.51 3.18
C TYR A 26 -0.94 -9.25 4.05
N ARG A 27 -1.71 -9.08 5.13
CA ARG A 27 -1.57 -7.98 6.10
C ARG A 27 -0.59 -8.27 7.22
N GLY A 28 -0.40 -9.53 7.59
CA GLY A 28 0.52 -9.92 8.66
C GLY A 28 0.69 -11.43 8.69
N TYR A 29 1.90 -11.88 8.82
CA TYR A 29 2.28 -13.29 8.75
C TYR A 29 3.41 -13.68 9.70
N ASP A 30 3.66 -12.85 10.72
CA ASP A 30 4.67 -13.14 11.76
C ASP A 30 4.18 -14.21 12.73
N SER A 31 2.89 -14.18 13.02
CA SER A 31 2.20 -15.20 13.79
C SER A 31 0.69 -15.14 13.53
N ALA A 32 0.00 -16.23 13.82
CA ALA A 32 -1.45 -16.31 13.75
C ALA A 32 -2.00 -17.05 14.97
N GLY A 33 -3.27 -16.77 15.31
CA GLY A 33 -3.91 -17.50 16.39
C GLY A 33 -5.43 -17.30 16.42
N VAL A 34 -6.07 -18.18 17.17
CA VAL A 34 -7.51 -18.25 17.35
C VAL A 34 -7.86 -18.49 18.82
N ALA A 35 -8.91 -17.88 19.29
CA ALA A 35 -9.58 -18.20 20.53
C ALA A 35 -11.05 -18.50 20.26
N VAL A 36 -11.56 -19.61 20.83
CA VAL A 36 -12.92 -20.10 20.58
C VAL A 36 -13.55 -20.51 21.91
N LEU A 37 -14.82 -20.22 22.07
CA LEU A 37 -15.61 -20.70 23.20
C LEU A 37 -16.33 -21.99 22.79
N ASN A 38 -15.97 -23.10 23.43
CA ASN A 38 -16.41 -24.46 23.08
C ASN A 38 -17.54 -24.96 23.99
N GLY A 39 -18.72 -24.36 23.87
CA GLY A 39 -19.95 -24.85 24.51
C GLY A 39 -19.96 -24.87 26.06
N GLY A 40 -18.88 -24.42 26.70
CA GLY A 40 -18.71 -24.17 28.14
C GLY A 40 -18.26 -22.74 28.37
N ARG A 41 -17.72 -22.46 29.55
CA ARG A 41 -17.13 -21.15 29.89
C ARG A 41 -15.64 -21.08 29.59
N GLU A 42 -15.05 -22.17 29.15
CA GLU A 42 -13.60 -22.25 28.85
C GLU A 42 -13.29 -21.75 27.44
N VAL A 43 -12.36 -20.82 27.36
CA VAL A 43 -11.84 -20.27 26.12
C VAL A 43 -10.64 -21.10 25.65
N ALA A 44 -10.83 -21.91 24.61
CA ALA A 44 -9.75 -22.63 23.95
C ALA A 44 -8.93 -21.68 23.08
N ARG A 45 -7.61 -21.63 23.25
CA ARG A 45 -6.70 -20.78 22.50
C ARG A 45 -5.62 -21.61 21.81
N LEU A 46 -5.39 -21.34 20.51
CA LEU A 46 -4.29 -21.89 19.74
C LEU A 46 -3.54 -20.79 19.01
N ARG A 47 -2.21 -20.84 19.02
CA ARG A 47 -1.33 -19.85 18.40
C ARG A 47 -0.19 -20.55 17.66
N ALA A 48 0.31 -19.95 16.59
CA ALA A 48 1.45 -20.44 15.82
C ALA A 48 2.31 -19.29 15.30
N VAL A 49 3.62 -19.47 15.29
CA VAL A 49 4.55 -18.52 14.66
C VAL A 49 4.59 -18.79 13.16
N GLY A 50 4.54 -17.71 12.36
CA GLY A 50 4.54 -17.76 10.90
C GLY A 50 3.16 -17.64 10.28
N LYS A 51 3.03 -18.15 9.05
CA LYS A 51 1.82 -18.04 8.21
C LYS A 51 0.62 -18.80 8.80
N VAL A 52 -0.59 -18.45 8.35
CA VAL A 52 -1.87 -19.10 8.77
C VAL A 52 -1.86 -20.62 8.50
N SER A 53 -1.08 -21.08 7.53
CA SER A 53 -0.88 -22.53 7.32
C SER A 53 -0.36 -23.23 8.56
N LYS A 54 0.55 -22.62 9.33
CA LYS A 54 1.07 -23.18 10.59
C LYS A 54 0.01 -23.29 11.67
N LEU A 55 -0.89 -22.31 11.74
CA LEU A 55 -2.05 -22.38 12.63
C LEU A 55 -3.02 -23.48 12.18
N SER A 56 -3.22 -23.66 10.86
CA SER A 56 -4.05 -24.74 10.31
C SER A 56 -3.47 -26.12 10.63
N ASP A 57 -2.14 -26.30 10.54
CA ASP A 57 -1.43 -27.53 10.92
C ASP A 57 -1.62 -27.82 12.43
N ALA A 58 -1.50 -26.78 13.26
CA ALA A 58 -1.69 -26.89 14.71
C ALA A 58 -3.14 -27.27 15.09
N LEU A 59 -4.13 -26.69 14.39
CA LEU A 59 -5.55 -27.05 14.56
C LEU A 59 -5.85 -28.48 14.12
N ALA A 60 -5.19 -28.98 13.09
CA ALA A 60 -5.33 -30.39 12.69
C ALA A 60 -4.78 -31.37 13.75
N ALA A 61 -3.73 -30.97 14.47
CA ALA A 61 -3.14 -31.74 15.58
C ALA A 61 -3.96 -31.60 16.89
N HIS A 62 -4.56 -30.45 17.13
CA HIS A 62 -5.37 -30.13 18.32
C HIS A 62 -6.71 -29.53 17.89
N PRO A 63 -7.66 -30.39 17.42
CA PRO A 63 -8.96 -29.91 16.94
C PRO A 63 -9.73 -29.15 18.04
N THR A 64 -10.25 -27.98 17.69
CA THR A 64 -11.16 -27.21 18.54
C THR A 64 -12.37 -26.76 17.70
N SER A 65 -13.50 -26.55 18.36
CA SER A 65 -14.74 -26.11 17.73
C SER A 65 -15.51 -25.21 18.70
N GLY A 66 -16.40 -24.36 18.19
CA GLY A 66 -17.25 -23.52 19.02
C GLY A 66 -18.11 -22.59 18.17
N HIS A 67 -19.04 -21.90 18.84
CA HIS A 67 -20.03 -21.02 18.22
C HIS A 67 -19.64 -19.54 18.25
N LEU A 68 -18.68 -19.21 19.09
CA LEU A 68 -18.14 -17.86 19.24
C LEU A 68 -16.61 -17.92 19.21
N GLY A 69 -15.98 -17.04 18.41
CA GLY A 69 -14.53 -17.01 18.33
C GLY A 69 -13.98 -15.75 17.70
N ILE A 70 -12.72 -15.47 18.04
CA ILE A 70 -11.89 -14.40 17.50
C ILE A 70 -10.56 -14.94 17.01
N ALA A 71 -10.04 -14.39 15.93
CA ALA A 71 -8.80 -14.85 15.31
C ALA A 71 -8.00 -13.67 14.77
N HIS A 72 -6.69 -13.86 14.65
CA HIS A 72 -5.77 -12.78 14.34
C HIS A 72 -4.57 -13.26 13.51
N THR A 73 -4.15 -12.43 12.53
CA THR A 73 -2.81 -12.50 11.94
C THR A 73 -2.00 -11.30 12.41
N ARG A 74 -0.81 -11.56 12.95
CA ARG A 74 0.00 -10.53 13.58
C ARG A 74 1.09 -10.01 12.67
N TRP A 75 1.28 -8.70 12.73
CA TRP A 75 2.47 -7.98 12.37
C TRP A 75 3.05 -7.37 13.63
N ALA A 76 4.24 -7.80 14.04
CA ALA A 76 4.83 -7.42 15.32
C ALA A 76 5.16 -5.92 15.38
N THR A 77 4.56 -5.20 16.33
CA THR A 77 4.90 -3.83 16.71
C THR A 77 5.62 -3.81 18.06
N HIS A 78 5.17 -4.64 19.00
CA HIS A 78 5.75 -4.79 20.34
C HIS A 78 6.07 -6.26 20.62
N GLY A 79 7.27 -6.56 21.07
CA GLY A 79 7.78 -7.91 21.33
C GLY A 79 8.10 -8.72 20.08
N VAL A 80 9.12 -9.56 20.16
CA VAL A 80 9.61 -10.39 19.04
C VAL A 80 8.54 -11.37 18.55
N PRO A 81 8.55 -11.78 17.26
CA PRO A 81 7.68 -12.82 16.75
C PRO A 81 7.95 -14.17 17.43
N ASN A 82 7.13 -14.49 18.42
CA ASN A 82 7.10 -15.78 19.12
C ASN A 82 5.67 -16.11 19.53
N GLU A 83 5.44 -17.34 20.00
CA GLU A 83 4.10 -17.81 20.36
C GLU A 83 3.49 -17.03 21.53
N ARG A 84 4.28 -16.63 22.54
CA ARG A 84 3.78 -15.91 23.72
C ARG A 84 3.29 -14.50 23.36
N ASN A 85 3.87 -13.87 22.34
CA ASN A 85 3.49 -12.55 21.82
C ASN A 85 2.43 -12.62 20.73
N ALA A 86 2.04 -13.82 20.27
CA ALA A 86 0.98 -14.00 19.29
C ALA A 86 -0.40 -13.78 19.92
N HIS A 87 -1.33 -13.16 19.15
CA HIS A 87 -2.73 -13.02 19.55
C HIS A 87 -3.51 -14.31 19.27
N PRO A 88 -4.63 -14.54 19.97
CA PRO A 88 -5.27 -13.74 21.02
C PRO A 88 -4.52 -13.80 22.36
N HIS A 89 -4.59 -12.69 23.13
CA HIS A 89 -4.19 -12.68 24.54
C HIS A 89 -5.40 -13.00 25.43
N ILE A 90 -5.14 -13.70 26.53
CA ILE A 90 -6.18 -14.07 27.49
C ILE A 90 -5.76 -13.58 28.86
N SER A 91 -6.67 -12.85 29.54
CA SER A 91 -6.59 -12.49 30.95
C SER A 91 -7.24 -13.55 31.82
N ARG A 92 -7.35 -13.27 33.13
CA ARG A 92 -8.07 -14.11 34.09
C ARG A 92 -9.53 -14.30 33.66
N ASP A 93 -10.16 -15.36 34.12
CA ASP A 93 -11.58 -15.67 33.93
C ASP A 93 -12.03 -15.68 32.45
N GLY A 94 -11.10 -16.01 31.51
CA GLY A 94 -11.41 -16.23 30.09
C GLY A 94 -11.72 -14.97 29.28
N VAL A 95 -11.22 -13.80 29.67
CA VAL A 95 -11.27 -12.60 28.84
C VAL A 95 -10.23 -12.71 27.73
N ALA A 96 -10.66 -12.93 26.50
CA ALA A 96 -9.80 -13.06 25.34
C ALA A 96 -9.93 -11.86 24.40
N ILE A 97 -8.81 -11.37 23.87
CA ILE A 97 -8.75 -10.19 23.01
C ILE A 97 -7.85 -10.38 21.80
N VAL A 98 -8.25 -9.78 20.69
CA VAL A 98 -7.41 -9.49 19.54
C VAL A 98 -7.39 -7.98 19.28
N HIS A 99 -6.26 -7.47 18.85
CA HIS A 99 -6.00 -6.04 18.71
C HIS A 99 -5.20 -5.75 17.45
N ASN A 100 -5.66 -4.80 16.66
CA ASN A 100 -4.91 -4.11 15.64
C ASN A 100 -4.65 -2.68 16.11
N GLY A 101 -3.41 -2.23 16.13
CA GLY A 101 -3.08 -0.87 16.54
C GLY A 101 -1.86 -0.80 17.44
N ILE A 102 -1.72 0.35 18.09
CA ILE A 102 -0.68 0.62 19.10
C ILE A 102 -1.32 1.43 20.23
N ILE A 103 -1.09 0.98 21.47
CA ILE A 103 -1.50 1.69 22.68
C ILE A 103 -0.30 2.43 23.24
N GLU A 104 -0.28 3.74 23.08
CA GLU A 104 0.86 4.61 23.42
C GLU A 104 1.15 4.67 24.93
N ASN A 105 0.12 4.54 25.77
CA ASN A 105 0.24 4.57 27.24
C ASN A 105 0.25 3.18 27.88
N HIS A 106 0.61 2.14 27.12
CA HIS A 106 0.58 0.77 27.63
C HIS A 106 1.53 0.52 28.82
N GLU A 107 2.68 1.20 28.89
CA GLU A 107 3.63 1.06 30.01
C GLU A 107 3.06 1.64 31.31
N GLU A 108 2.35 2.78 31.24
CA GLU A 108 1.67 3.39 32.40
C GLU A 108 0.60 2.43 32.95
N LEU A 109 -0.26 1.91 32.07
CA LEU A 109 -1.33 0.98 32.43
C LEU A 109 -0.76 -0.36 32.94
N ARG A 110 0.35 -0.84 32.38
CA ARG A 110 1.04 -2.06 32.85
C ARG A 110 1.50 -1.89 34.29
N ALA A 111 2.17 -0.77 34.60
CA ALA A 111 2.67 -0.49 35.95
C ALA A 111 1.56 -0.34 37.01
N GLU A 112 0.36 0.11 36.61
CA GLU A 112 -0.81 0.13 37.47
C GLU A 112 -1.33 -1.29 37.73
N LEU A 113 -1.50 -2.10 36.69
CA LEU A 113 -2.01 -3.46 36.78
C LEU A 113 -1.07 -4.41 37.55
N GLU A 114 0.23 -4.21 37.48
CA GLU A 114 1.21 -4.96 38.28
C GLU A 114 1.03 -4.71 39.78
N LYS A 115 0.66 -3.48 40.17
CA LYS A 115 0.33 -3.16 41.58
C LYS A 115 -0.96 -3.85 42.06
N GLU A 116 -1.90 -4.09 41.13
CA GLU A 116 -3.14 -4.84 41.36
C GLU A 116 -2.93 -6.38 41.26
N GLY A 117 -1.66 -6.83 41.14
CA GLY A 117 -1.28 -8.24 41.16
C GLY A 117 -1.48 -8.95 39.83
N TYR A 118 -1.54 -8.24 38.69
CA TYR A 118 -1.52 -8.86 37.36
C TYR A 118 -0.11 -9.24 36.96
N GLU A 119 0.05 -10.46 36.42
CA GLU A 119 1.30 -10.96 35.86
C GLU A 119 1.20 -10.96 34.34
N PHE A 120 2.25 -10.49 33.68
CA PHE A 120 2.30 -10.37 32.23
C PHE A 120 3.14 -11.49 31.63
N ALA A 121 2.53 -12.26 30.73
CA ALA A 121 3.20 -13.35 30.02
C ALA A 121 3.86 -12.90 28.71
N SER A 122 3.43 -11.77 28.15
CA SER A 122 3.92 -11.23 26.87
C SER A 122 4.54 -9.83 27.01
N GLU A 123 5.19 -9.41 25.92
CA GLU A 123 5.79 -8.09 25.77
C GLU A 123 4.85 -7.14 24.99
N THR A 124 3.59 -7.54 24.75
CA THR A 124 2.67 -6.78 23.91
C THR A 124 1.88 -5.75 24.70
N ASP A 125 1.53 -4.67 24.05
CA ASP A 125 0.55 -3.68 24.52
C ASP A 125 -0.86 -4.27 24.64
N THR A 126 -1.18 -5.29 23.86
CA THR A 126 -2.49 -5.95 23.83
C THR A 126 -2.80 -6.71 25.12
N GLU A 127 -1.83 -7.35 25.75
CA GLU A 127 -2.07 -8.05 27.03
C GLU A 127 -2.47 -7.07 28.12
N VAL A 128 -1.96 -5.84 28.08
CA VAL A 128 -2.35 -4.75 28.98
C VAL A 128 -3.85 -4.46 28.86
N ILE A 129 -4.37 -4.41 27.62
CA ILE A 129 -5.81 -4.19 27.40
C ILE A 129 -6.63 -5.36 27.97
N ALA A 130 -6.19 -6.61 27.75
CA ALA A 130 -6.88 -7.79 28.27
C ALA A 130 -7.02 -7.74 29.80
N HIS A 131 -5.93 -7.41 30.47
CA HIS A 131 -5.92 -7.28 31.92
C HIS A 131 -6.74 -6.09 32.42
N ARG A 132 -6.73 -4.95 31.69
CA ARG A 132 -7.52 -3.77 32.07
C ARG A 132 -9.03 -4.02 31.93
N ILE A 133 -9.45 -4.73 30.91
CA ILE A 133 -10.86 -5.16 30.74
C ILE A 133 -11.26 -6.08 31.87
N HIS A 134 -10.42 -7.08 32.19
CA HIS A 134 -10.71 -7.96 33.31
C HIS A 134 -10.80 -7.19 34.65
N TYR A 135 -9.94 -6.20 34.90
CA TYR A 135 -9.99 -5.35 36.08
C TYR A 135 -11.37 -4.66 36.22
N HIS A 136 -11.85 -4.06 35.15
CA HIS A 136 -13.17 -3.41 35.14
C HIS A 136 -14.34 -4.41 35.19
N LEU A 137 -14.19 -5.64 34.69
CA LEU A 137 -15.21 -6.68 34.85
C LEU A 137 -15.45 -7.06 36.29
N GLY A 138 -14.43 -7.01 37.15
CA GLY A 138 -14.57 -7.23 38.59
C GLY A 138 -15.53 -6.25 39.26
N GLU A 139 -15.70 -5.06 38.69
CA GLU A 139 -16.61 -4.04 39.17
C GLU A 139 -18.01 -4.11 38.53
N ASP A 140 -18.04 -4.29 37.20
CA ASP A 140 -19.25 -4.10 36.39
C ASP A 140 -20.02 -5.41 36.11
N HIS A 141 -19.34 -6.57 36.06
CA HIS A 141 -19.87 -7.87 35.58
C HIS A 141 -20.62 -7.78 34.23
N ASP A 142 -20.17 -6.85 33.38
CA ASP A 142 -20.74 -6.53 32.06
C ASP A 142 -19.60 -6.24 31.09
N LEU A 143 -19.41 -7.11 30.09
CA LEU A 143 -18.31 -7.02 29.14
C LEU A 143 -18.30 -5.69 28.36
N PHE A 144 -19.48 -5.22 27.94
CA PHE A 144 -19.59 -3.99 27.19
C PHE A 144 -19.16 -2.76 28.00
N LYS A 145 -19.60 -2.68 29.26
CA LYS A 145 -19.22 -1.59 30.19
C LYS A 145 -17.73 -1.63 30.51
N ALA A 146 -17.18 -2.82 30.78
CA ALA A 146 -15.75 -2.99 31.04
C ALA A 146 -14.89 -2.54 29.85
N VAL A 147 -15.28 -2.90 28.63
CA VAL A 147 -14.64 -2.42 27.41
C VAL A 147 -14.79 -0.91 27.25
N GLN A 148 -15.98 -0.35 27.49
CA GLN A 148 -16.24 1.08 27.42
C GLN A 148 -15.38 1.90 28.41
N ARG A 149 -15.20 1.42 29.62
CA ARG A 149 -14.30 2.04 30.62
C ARG A 149 -12.83 1.95 30.15
N THR A 150 -12.41 0.76 29.75
CA THR A 150 -11.03 0.56 29.27
C THR A 150 -10.68 1.50 28.12
N VAL A 151 -11.52 1.61 27.10
CA VAL A 151 -11.22 2.45 25.93
C VAL A 151 -11.19 3.95 26.25
N ALA A 152 -11.83 4.38 27.32
CA ALA A 152 -11.74 5.77 27.78
C ALA A 152 -10.35 6.11 28.36
N GLU A 153 -9.58 5.11 28.77
CA GLU A 153 -8.23 5.26 29.34
C GLU A 153 -7.13 5.06 28.28
N LEU A 154 -7.44 4.41 27.14
CA LEU A 154 -6.47 4.13 26.10
C LEU A 154 -6.10 5.39 25.31
N ARG A 155 -4.79 5.54 25.01
CA ARG A 155 -4.26 6.52 24.07
C ARG A 155 -3.65 5.79 22.88
N GLY A 156 -3.92 6.27 21.67
CA GLY A 156 -3.40 5.68 20.43
C GLY A 156 -4.50 5.24 19.48
N ALA A 157 -4.11 4.45 18.46
CA ALA A 157 -5.03 3.92 17.45
C ALA A 157 -5.25 2.43 17.67
N TYR A 158 -6.52 1.99 17.66
CA TYR A 158 -6.85 0.59 17.90
C TYR A 158 -8.12 0.12 17.18
N ALA A 159 -8.20 -1.19 16.95
CA ALA A 159 -9.42 -1.96 16.71
C ALA A 159 -9.35 -3.22 17.57
N LEU A 160 -10.36 -3.43 18.38
CA LEU A 160 -10.44 -4.48 19.39
C LEU A 160 -11.63 -5.39 19.10
N ALA A 161 -11.44 -6.72 19.27
CA ALA A 161 -12.52 -7.67 19.43
C ALA A 161 -12.25 -8.49 20.70
N VAL A 162 -13.21 -8.49 21.61
CA VAL A 162 -13.12 -9.04 22.96
C VAL A 162 -14.25 -10.03 23.19
N MET A 163 -13.93 -11.21 23.68
CA MET A 163 -14.89 -12.22 24.13
C MET A 163 -14.60 -12.58 25.59
N TRP A 164 -15.63 -13.02 26.30
CA TRP A 164 -15.54 -13.44 27.68
C TRP A 164 -16.25 -14.78 27.88
N GLY A 165 -15.63 -15.69 28.63
CA GLY A 165 -16.16 -17.02 28.85
C GLY A 165 -17.52 -17.06 29.55
N GLU A 166 -17.87 -16.04 30.36
CA GLU A 166 -19.15 -15.92 31.03
C GLU A 166 -20.27 -15.32 30.15
N ASP A 167 -19.93 -14.75 28.97
CA ASP A 167 -20.88 -14.18 28.03
C ASP A 167 -20.73 -14.87 26.63
N PRO A 168 -21.35 -16.06 26.46
CA PRO A 168 -21.08 -16.94 25.33
C PRO A 168 -21.65 -16.44 23.99
N ASP A 169 -22.51 -15.44 23.96
CA ASP A 169 -23.21 -14.94 22.80
C ASP A 169 -22.75 -13.56 22.33
N CYS A 170 -21.71 -13.03 22.99
CA CYS A 170 -21.27 -11.65 22.80
C CYS A 170 -19.80 -11.54 22.41
N ILE A 171 -19.52 -10.70 21.41
CA ILE A 171 -18.19 -10.14 21.14
C ILE A 171 -18.31 -8.62 21.27
N ALA A 172 -17.64 -8.04 22.25
CA ALA A 172 -17.56 -6.60 22.40
C ALA A 172 -16.52 -6.02 21.44
N LEU A 173 -16.86 -4.92 20.78
CA LEU A 173 -16.03 -4.28 19.75
C LEU A 173 -15.76 -2.83 20.10
N ALA A 174 -14.52 -2.39 19.90
CA ALA A 174 -14.17 -0.99 19.98
C ALA A 174 -13.15 -0.61 18.92
N ARG A 175 -13.19 0.66 18.45
CA ARG A 175 -12.19 1.16 17.52
C ARG A 175 -11.95 2.65 17.66
N ALA A 176 -10.69 3.03 17.46
CA ALA A 176 -10.25 4.41 17.26
C ALA A 176 -9.11 4.39 16.21
N GLY A 177 -9.31 5.05 15.07
CA GLY A 177 -8.28 5.12 14.01
C GLY A 177 -8.16 3.89 13.13
N CYS A 178 -8.28 2.67 13.65
CA CYS A 178 -8.16 1.43 12.87
C CYS A 178 -9.51 0.94 12.32
N PRO A 179 -9.53 0.29 11.12
CA PRO A 179 -10.76 -0.23 10.53
C PRO A 179 -11.27 -1.48 11.27
N LEU A 180 -12.59 -1.54 11.47
CA LEU A 180 -13.33 -2.70 11.95
C LEU A 180 -14.73 -2.68 11.35
N LEU A 181 -15.15 -3.79 10.78
CA LEU A 181 -16.41 -3.97 10.06
C LEU A 181 -17.24 -5.06 10.72
N ILE A 182 -18.55 -4.90 10.71
CA ILE A 182 -19.52 -5.89 11.16
C ILE A 182 -20.31 -6.35 9.95
N GLY A 183 -20.36 -7.66 9.71
CA GLY A 183 -21.24 -8.32 8.77
C GLY A 183 -22.42 -8.94 9.48
N LEU A 184 -23.63 -8.57 9.10
CA LEU A 184 -24.87 -9.14 9.64
C LEU A 184 -25.34 -10.26 8.72
N GLY A 185 -25.50 -11.45 9.27
CA GLY A 185 -26.04 -12.60 8.61
C GLY A 185 -27.34 -13.09 9.28
N GLU A 186 -27.95 -14.11 8.71
CA GLU A 186 -29.10 -14.78 9.32
C GLU A 186 -28.61 -15.79 10.35
N LYS A 187 -28.90 -15.55 11.63
CA LYS A 187 -28.42 -16.31 12.82
C LYS A 187 -26.89 -16.39 12.94
N GLU A 188 -26.18 -15.49 12.32
CA GLU A 188 -24.73 -15.38 12.43
C GLU A 188 -24.29 -13.94 12.20
N ASN A 189 -23.26 -13.52 12.92
CA ASN A 189 -22.64 -12.21 12.77
C ASN A 189 -21.13 -12.39 12.64
N PHE A 190 -20.53 -11.53 11.84
CA PHE A 190 -19.12 -11.58 11.51
C PHE A 190 -18.42 -10.27 11.79
N ILE A 191 -17.14 -10.35 12.10
CA ILE A 191 -16.28 -9.20 12.37
C ILE A 191 -15.02 -9.35 11.53
N ALA A 192 -14.60 -8.27 10.87
CA ALA A 192 -13.34 -8.24 10.16
C ALA A 192 -12.70 -6.86 10.19
N SER A 193 -11.39 -6.82 10.18
CA SER A 193 -10.63 -5.57 10.00
C SER A 193 -10.61 -5.10 8.54
N GLU A 194 -11.19 -5.86 7.61
CA GLU A 194 -11.37 -5.52 6.20
C GLU A 194 -12.56 -6.30 5.60
N ARG A 195 -13.11 -5.81 4.47
CA ARG A 195 -14.26 -6.44 3.77
C ARG A 195 -13.94 -7.79 3.11
N LYS A 196 -12.69 -8.02 2.71
CA LYS A 196 -12.26 -9.21 1.94
C LYS A 196 -12.62 -10.58 2.54
N PRO A 197 -12.61 -10.82 3.85
CA PRO A 197 -12.93 -12.14 4.42
C PRO A 197 -14.28 -12.72 4.02
N TYR A 198 -15.26 -11.87 3.67
CA TYR A 198 -16.67 -12.25 3.49
C TYR A 198 -17.25 -11.92 2.11
N VAL A 199 -16.43 -11.60 1.09
CA VAL A 199 -16.92 -11.27 -0.26
C VAL A 199 -17.21 -12.54 -1.06
N SER A 200 -18.39 -12.56 -1.72
CA SER A 200 -18.93 -13.68 -2.50
C SER A 200 -18.05 -14.12 -3.70
N GLU A 201 -18.34 -15.32 -4.24
CA GLU A 201 -17.61 -16.03 -5.30
C GLU A 201 -17.26 -15.22 -6.57
N GLN A 202 -18.02 -14.18 -6.92
CA GLN A 202 -17.74 -13.33 -8.10
C GLN A 202 -16.46 -12.49 -8.02
N SER A 203 -15.84 -12.36 -6.83
CA SER A 203 -14.55 -11.71 -6.66
C SER A 203 -13.38 -12.70 -6.54
N SER A 204 -13.63 -14.01 -6.50
CA SER A 204 -12.62 -15.03 -6.27
C SER A 204 -11.66 -15.17 -7.46
N GLU A 205 -12.13 -15.21 -8.70
CA GLU A 205 -11.28 -15.34 -9.90
C GLU A 205 -10.27 -14.18 -10.03
N ALA A 206 -10.68 -12.95 -9.70
CA ALA A 206 -9.77 -11.81 -9.73
C ALA A 206 -8.68 -11.87 -8.65
N ALA A 207 -8.93 -12.61 -7.56
CA ALA A 207 -8.00 -12.79 -6.45
C ALA A 207 -7.15 -14.07 -6.55
N GLU A 208 -7.36 -14.90 -7.58
CA GLU A 208 -6.56 -16.10 -7.83
C GLU A 208 -5.30 -15.79 -8.65
N LYS A 209 -4.21 -16.53 -8.41
CA LYS A 209 -2.96 -16.39 -9.19
C LYS A 209 -3.13 -16.81 -10.66
N GLY A 210 -4.07 -17.70 -10.95
CA GLY A 210 -4.21 -18.30 -12.26
C GLY A 210 -2.95 -19.10 -12.65
N THR A 211 -2.50 -18.93 -13.87
CA THR A 211 -1.29 -19.60 -14.39
C THR A 211 0.04 -18.94 -13.98
N PHE A 212 -0.01 -17.79 -13.30
CA PHE A 212 1.19 -17.07 -12.91
C PHE A 212 1.85 -17.70 -11.66
N GLN A 213 3.17 -17.66 -11.60
CA GLN A 213 3.94 -18.17 -10.48
C GLN A 213 3.68 -17.35 -9.20
N HIS A 214 3.56 -16.03 -9.31
CA HIS A 214 3.36 -15.08 -8.20
C HIS A 214 2.25 -14.08 -8.53
N PHE A 215 1.61 -13.52 -7.50
CA PHE A 215 0.63 -12.44 -7.68
C PHE A 215 1.25 -11.21 -8.30
N MET A 216 2.44 -10.81 -7.88
CA MET A 216 3.13 -9.66 -8.46
C MET A 216 3.31 -9.79 -9.97
N LEU A 217 3.71 -10.96 -10.49
CA LEU A 217 3.83 -11.15 -11.94
C LEU A 217 2.48 -11.00 -12.65
N LYS A 218 1.42 -11.62 -12.11
CA LYS A 218 0.06 -11.44 -12.61
C LYS A 218 -0.32 -9.96 -12.66
N GLU A 219 -0.08 -9.24 -11.58
CA GLU A 219 -0.43 -7.82 -11.43
C GLU A 219 0.39 -6.92 -12.37
N ILE A 220 1.65 -7.27 -12.67
CA ILE A 220 2.44 -6.60 -13.72
C ILE A 220 1.79 -6.82 -15.09
N HIS A 221 1.35 -8.04 -15.41
CA HIS A 221 0.71 -8.35 -16.69
C HIS A 221 -0.74 -7.82 -16.78
N GLU A 222 -1.39 -7.52 -15.68
CA GLU A 222 -2.73 -6.91 -15.65
C GLU A 222 -2.73 -5.40 -15.92
N GLN A 223 -1.58 -4.73 -15.92
CA GLN A 223 -1.49 -3.28 -16.04
C GLN A 223 -2.20 -2.70 -17.26
N PRO A 224 -2.10 -3.28 -18.49
CA PRO A 224 -2.84 -2.77 -19.63
C PRO A 224 -4.36 -2.73 -19.38
N ARG A 225 -4.91 -3.84 -18.87
CA ARG A 225 -6.33 -3.95 -18.54
C ARG A 225 -6.73 -3.00 -17.41
N ALA A 226 -5.92 -2.92 -16.36
CA ALA A 226 -6.20 -2.06 -15.20
C ALA A 226 -6.23 -0.57 -15.59
N VAL A 227 -5.29 -0.13 -16.44
CA VAL A 227 -5.28 1.24 -16.96
C VAL A 227 -6.48 1.50 -17.87
N ALA A 228 -6.86 0.55 -18.74
CA ALA A 228 -8.09 0.67 -19.55
C ALA A 228 -9.33 0.84 -18.68
N GLN A 229 -9.47 0.05 -17.61
CA GLN A 229 -10.56 0.18 -16.63
C GLN A 229 -10.54 1.52 -15.88
N THR A 230 -9.33 2.03 -15.59
CA THR A 230 -9.18 3.37 -14.98
C THR A 230 -9.70 4.48 -15.90
N LEU A 231 -9.56 4.32 -17.22
CA LEU A 231 -9.99 5.33 -18.19
C LEU A 231 -11.47 5.16 -18.63
N GLN A 232 -12.05 3.99 -18.42
CA GLN A 232 -13.40 3.64 -18.87
C GLN A 232 -14.46 4.60 -18.32
N GLU A 233 -15.39 5.04 -19.18
CA GLU A 233 -16.52 5.95 -18.86
C GLU A 233 -16.10 7.37 -18.39
N ARG A 234 -14.82 7.72 -18.55
CA ARG A 234 -14.28 9.03 -18.11
C ARG A 234 -13.92 9.96 -19.26
N VAL A 235 -14.00 9.42 -20.47
CA VAL A 235 -13.72 10.14 -21.71
C VAL A 235 -14.93 10.05 -22.64
N ALA A 236 -15.36 11.19 -23.19
CA ALA A 236 -16.42 11.25 -24.19
C ALA A 236 -16.04 12.24 -25.29
N GLY A 237 -16.20 11.86 -26.56
CA GLY A 237 -15.86 12.72 -27.70
C GLY A 237 -14.40 13.18 -27.74
N GLY A 238 -13.46 12.35 -27.24
CA GLY A 238 -12.05 12.70 -27.15
C GLY A 238 -11.71 13.74 -26.07
N ARG A 239 -12.62 13.99 -25.14
CA ARG A 239 -12.45 14.96 -24.03
C ARG A 239 -12.68 14.27 -22.68
N LEU A 240 -11.98 14.75 -21.67
CA LEU A 240 -12.11 14.25 -20.30
C LEU A 240 -13.38 14.83 -19.64
N LEU A 241 -14.11 13.96 -18.95
CA LEU A 241 -15.26 14.33 -18.13
C LEU A 241 -14.78 14.74 -16.72
N SER A 242 -14.83 16.04 -16.38
CA SER A 242 -14.41 16.52 -15.06
C SER A 242 -15.27 15.94 -13.91
N GLN A 243 -16.51 15.57 -14.21
CA GLN A 243 -17.44 14.92 -13.28
C GLN A 243 -16.95 13.53 -12.81
N ALA A 244 -15.95 12.95 -13.48
CA ALA A 244 -15.29 11.70 -13.03
C ALA A 244 -14.66 11.83 -11.62
N PHE A 245 -14.37 13.07 -11.18
CA PHE A 245 -13.81 13.37 -9.85
C PHE A 245 -14.90 13.72 -8.81
N GLY A 246 -16.14 13.75 -9.20
CA GLY A 246 -17.28 14.14 -8.36
C GLY A 246 -18.05 15.35 -8.92
N PRO A 247 -19.28 15.60 -8.44
CA PRO A 247 -20.17 16.61 -9.00
C PRO A 247 -19.62 18.05 -8.85
N ALA A 248 -18.89 18.35 -7.77
CA ALA A 248 -18.32 19.67 -7.51
C ALA A 248 -16.98 19.94 -8.24
N ALA A 249 -16.40 18.92 -8.90
CA ALA A 249 -15.04 18.96 -9.41
C ALA A 249 -14.79 20.13 -10.38
N THR A 250 -15.71 20.41 -11.30
CA THR A 250 -15.58 21.50 -12.28
C THR A 250 -15.43 22.85 -11.61
N GLU A 251 -16.23 23.13 -10.57
CA GLU A 251 -16.16 24.40 -9.86
C GLU A 251 -14.89 24.52 -9.02
N VAL A 252 -14.49 23.43 -8.35
CA VAL A 252 -13.24 23.38 -7.59
C VAL A 252 -12.06 23.62 -8.52
N PHE A 253 -11.94 22.89 -9.63
CA PHE A 253 -10.80 23.00 -10.55
C PHE A 253 -10.68 24.39 -11.21
N ARG A 254 -11.78 25.08 -11.43
CA ARG A 254 -11.77 26.47 -11.93
C ARG A 254 -11.10 27.43 -10.94
N ARG A 255 -11.25 27.18 -9.64
CA ARG A 255 -10.77 28.06 -8.57
C ARG A 255 -9.36 27.71 -8.07
N VAL A 256 -8.85 26.52 -8.38
CA VAL A 256 -7.55 26.05 -7.90
C VAL A 256 -6.41 26.98 -8.35
N THR A 257 -5.61 27.47 -7.41
CA THR A 257 -4.42 28.29 -7.67
C THR A 257 -3.13 27.57 -7.29
N SER A 258 -3.21 26.49 -6.52
CA SER A 258 -2.09 25.59 -6.21
C SER A 258 -2.60 24.21 -5.89
N VAL A 259 -1.74 23.21 -6.06
CA VAL A 259 -2.03 21.80 -5.72
C VAL A 259 -1.04 21.31 -4.67
N HIS A 260 -1.54 20.60 -3.69
CA HIS A 260 -0.72 19.97 -2.66
C HIS A 260 -1.03 18.48 -2.61
N ILE A 261 -0.09 17.65 -3.08
CA ILE A 261 -0.22 16.19 -3.12
C ILE A 261 0.47 15.60 -1.89
N VAL A 262 -0.21 14.70 -1.19
CA VAL A 262 0.33 14.03 -0.01
C VAL A 262 0.10 12.52 -0.11
N ALA A 263 1.16 11.73 0.03
CA ALA A 263 1.12 10.29 -0.09
C ALA A 263 2.34 9.61 0.58
N CYS A 264 2.36 8.28 0.60
CA CYS A 264 3.48 7.45 1.06
C CYS A 264 4.01 6.56 -0.07
N GLY A 265 5.32 6.24 -0.04
CA GLY A 265 5.97 5.23 -0.87
C GLY A 265 5.70 5.38 -2.37
N THR A 266 5.27 4.32 -3.01
CA THR A 266 4.90 4.26 -4.43
C THR A 266 3.93 5.37 -4.85
N SER A 267 2.91 5.65 -4.03
CA SER A 267 1.95 6.73 -4.30
C SER A 267 2.58 8.13 -4.22
N TYR A 268 3.58 8.32 -3.35
CA TYR A 268 4.36 9.56 -3.30
C TYR A 268 5.16 9.76 -4.61
N HIS A 269 5.79 8.69 -5.15
CA HIS A 269 6.49 8.76 -6.44
C HIS A 269 5.54 9.15 -7.58
N ALA A 270 4.32 8.59 -7.61
CA ALA A 270 3.29 9.00 -8.57
C ALA A 270 2.94 10.48 -8.45
N GLY A 271 2.82 11.00 -7.22
CA GLY A 271 2.61 12.42 -6.94
C GLY A 271 3.73 13.31 -7.49
N ILE A 272 5.00 12.88 -7.34
CA ILE A 272 6.14 13.64 -7.90
C ILE A 272 6.07 13.70 -9.43
N VAL A 273 5.67 12.62 -10.11
CA VAL A 273 5.42 12.65 -11.56
C VAL A 273 4.37 13.69 -11.92
N ALA A 274 3.25 13.68 -11.20
CA ALA A 274 2.14 14.60 -11.45
C ALA A 274 2.55 16.07 -11.28
N ARG A 275 3.44 16.39 -10.33
CA ARG A 275 3.97 17.76 -10.14
C ARG A 275 4.57 18.31 -11.43
N TYR A 276 5.41 17.54 -12.12
CA TYR A 276 6.01 18.01 -13.36
C TYR A 276 4.97 18.38 -14.40
N PHE A 277 3.92 17.57 -14.53
CA PHE A 277 2.86 17.83 -15.52
C PHE A 277 1.89 18.93 -15.11
N ILE A 278 1.53 19.03 -13.82
CA ILE A 278 0.67 20.13 -13.31
C ILE A 278 1.38 21.47 -13.54
N GLU A 279 2.64 21.59 -13.17
CA GLU A 279 3.39 22.84 -13.35
C GLU A 279 3.60 23.18 -14.83
N GLN A 280 3.94 22.18 -15.65
CA GLN A 280 4.21 22.40 -17.08
C GLN A 280 2.95 22.69 -17.89
N LEU A 281 1.86 21.94 -17.66
CA LEU A 281 0.66 21.98 -18.51
C LEU A 281 -0.45 22.85 -17.95
N CYS A 282 -0.59 22.93 -16.64
CA CYS A 282 -1.61 23.75 -15.98
C CYS A 282 -1.08 25.12 -15.53
N ARG A 283 0.25 25.30 -15.44
CA ARG A 283 0.92 26.51 -14.91
C ARG A 283 0.47 26.83 -13.48
N VAL A 284 0.12 25.79 -12.71
CA VAL A 284 -0.30 25.84 -11.32
C VAL A 284 0.82 25.28 -10.45
N PRO A 285 1.28 25.99 -9.41
CA PRO A 285 2.28 25.48 -8.46
C PRO A 285 1.81 24.18 -7.82
N CYS A 286 2.72 23.19 -7.74
CA CYS A 286 2.40 21.90 -7.15
C CYS A 286 3.47 21.49 -6.11
N ARG A 287 3.04 21.21 -4.88
CA ARG A 287 3.87 20.63 -3.82
C ARG A 287 3.53 19.15 -3.67
N VAL A 288 4.55 18.35 -3.36
CA VAL A 288 4.35 16.92 -3.07
C VAL A 288 5.11 16.60 -1.79
N GLU A 289 4.42 16.03 -0.82
CA GLU A 289 4.99 15.73 0.50
C GLU A 289 4.68 14.31 0.94
N ILE A 290 5.57 13.74 1.76
CA ILE A 290 5.36 12.45 2.42
C ILE A 290 4.35 12.65 3.54
N ALA A 291 3.36 11.75 3.62
CA ALA A 291 2.24 11.92 4.55
C ALA A 291 2.66 11.87 6.02
N SER A 292 3.65 11.02 6.39
CA SER A 292 4.19 10.96 7.76
C SER A 292 4.80 12.28 8.21
N GLU A 293 5.42 13.04 7.28
CA GLU A 293 6.02 14.33 7.59
C GLU A 293 4.98 15.47 7.59
N PHE A 294 4.02 15.40 6.64
CA PHE A 294 2.97 16.42 6.54
C PHE A 294 2.08 16.46 7.76
N ARG A 295 1.71 15.30 8.33
CA ARG A 295 0.74 15.20 9.43
C ARG A 295 1.17 15.87 10.73
N TYR A 296 2.48 16.10 10.94
CA TYR A 296 3.03 16.65 12.18
C TYR A 296 3.49 18.10 12.07
N ARG A 297 3.40 18.69 10.88
CA ARG A 297 3.77 20.08 10.73
C ARG A 297 2.55 21.00 10.66
N ASP A 298 2.77 22.29 10.86
CA ASP A 298 1.76 23.35 10.63
C ASP A 298 1.96 23.93 9.21
N PRO A 299 1.21 23.44 8.19
CA PRO A 299 1.46 23.78 6.81
C PRO A 299 0.93 25.19 6.48
N VAL A 300 1.73 26.00 5.79
CA VAL A 300 1.25 27.22 5.17
C VAL A 300 0.46 26.85 3.90
N VAL A 301 -0.84 27.08 3.92
CA VAL A 301 -1.77 26.78 2.83
C VAL A 301 -2.06 28.04 2.03
N PRO A 302 -1.60 28.15 0.75
CA PRO A 302 -1.99 29.24 -0.13
C PRO A 302 -3.50 29.24 -0.38
N ALA A 303 -4.10 30.42 -0.59
CA ALA A 303 -5.53 30.52 -0.89
C ALA A 303 -5.89 29.67 -2.11
N ASN A 304 -7.07 29.04 -2.09
CA ASN A 304 -7.57 28.16 -3.15
C ASN A 304 -6.64 26.98 -3.50
N SER A 305 -5.89 26.45 -2.53
CA SER A 305 -5.11 25.22 -2.69
C SER A 305 -6.00 23.98 -2.70
N LEU A 306 -5.80 23.07 -3.66
CA LEU A 306 -6.41 21.74 -3.68
C LEU A 306 -5.50 20.75 -2.94
N PHE A 307 -6.03 20.07 -1.93
CA PHE A 307 -5.34 18.94 -1.29
C PHE A 307 -5.66 17.66 -2.05
N VAL A 308 -4.63 16.91 -2.43
CA VAL A 308 -4.77 15.62 -3.13
C VAL A 308 -4.08 14.53 -2.32
N SER A 309 -4.83 13.53 -1.90
CA SER A 309 -4.30 12.34 -1.25
C SER A 309 -4.33 11.14 -2.20
N ILE A 310 -3.25 10.35 -2.22
CA ILE A 310 -3.12 9.17 -3.08
C ILE A 310 -2.87 7.96 -2.20
N SER A 311 -3.68 6.90 -2.37
CA SER A 311 -3.50 5.64 -1.65
C SER A 311 -4.09 4.48 -2.43
N GLN A 312 -3.41 3.33 -2.44
CA GLN A 312 -3.98 2.12 -3.00
C GLN A 312 -5.11 1.58 -2.14
N SER A 313 -4.90 1.44 -0.83
CA SER A 313 -5.87 0.87 0.12
C SER A 313 -6.90 1.88 0.62
N GLY A 314 -6.54 3.17 0.67
CA GLY A 314 -7.32 4.22 1.31
C GLY A 314 -7.40 4.11 2.84
N GLU A 315 -6.54 3.28 3.43
CA GLU A 315 -6.50 3.02 4.89
C GLU A 315 -5.09 3.29 5.49
N THR A 316 -4.18 3.90 4.73
CA THR A 316 -2.84 4.26 5.23
C THR A 316 -2.97 5.31 6.34
N ALA A 317 -2.48 4.99 7.54
CA ALA A 317 -2.67 5.82 8.74
C ALA A 317 -2.18 7.26 8.54
N ASP A 318 -0.95 7.42 8.04
CA ASP A 318 -0.37 8.74 7.80
C ASP A 318 -1.16 9.55 6.77
N THR A 319 -1.62 8.91 5.68
CA THR A 319 -2.39 9.59 4.65
C THR A 319 -3.76 10.04 5.17
N LEU A 320 -4.41 9.23 6.01
CA LEU A 320 -5.66 9.61 6.66
C LEU A 320 -5.47 10.75 7.67
N ALA A 321 -4.41 10.69 8.46
CA ALA A 321 -4.10 11.77 9.40
C ALA A 321 -3.79 13.08 8.66
N ALA A 322 -3.04 13.00 7.56
CA ALA A 322 -2.76 14.15 6.70
C ALA A 322 -4.04 14.75 6.08
N LEU A 323 -4.98 13.90 5.60
CA LEU A 323 -6.29 14.37 5.12
C LEU A 323 -7.08 15.09 6.22
N ARG A 324 -7.13 14.52 7.43
CA ARG A 324 -7.84 15.12 8.56
C ARG A 324 -7.23 16.45 9.00
N LEU A 325 -5.91 16.58 8.94
CA LEU A 325 -5.21 17.86 9.13
C LEU A 325 -5.60 18.85 8.03
N ALA A 326 -5.54 18.45 6.76
CA ALA A 326 -5.87 19.30 5.61
C ALA A 326 -7.30 19.87 5.68
N ARG A 327 -8.27 19.07 6.10
CA ARG A 327 -9.67 19.51 6.30
C ARG A 327 -9.81 20.66 7.33
N LYS A 328 -8.85 20.81 8.23
CA LYS A 328 -8.81 21.88 9.25
C LYS A 328 -7.90 23.04 8.84
N ALA A 329 -6.98 22.83 7.90
CA ALA A 329 -5.94 23.79 7.53
C ALA A 329 -6.37 24.82 6.47
N GLY A 330 -7.63 24.79 6.00
CA GLY A 330 -8.16 25.83 5.10
C GLY A 330 -7.90 25.58 3.61
N PHE A 331 -7.68 24.34 3.18
CA PHE A 331 -7.67 23.98 1.75
C PHE A 331 -9.04 24.25 1.11
N LEU A 332 -9.02 24.59 -0.18
CA LEU A 332 -10.23 24.82 -0.98
C LEU A 332 -11.13 23.59 -1.03
N SER A 333 -10.53 22.42 -1.21
CA SER A 333 -11.19 21.12 -1.24
C SER A 333 -10.17 20.00 -1.07
N THR A 334 -10.67 18.79 -0.80
CA THR A 334 -9.88 17.56 -0.69
C THR A 334 -10.28 16.58 -1.79
N LEU A 335 -9.28 15.97 -2.46
CA LEU A 335 -9.45 14.95 -3.48
C LEU A 335 -8.71 13.67 -3.08
N ALA A 336 -9.41 12.53 -3.08
CA ALA A 336 -8.79 11.22 -2.95
C ALA A 336 -8.63 10.54 -4.32
N ILE A 337 -7.42 10.09 -4.63
CA ILE A 337 -7.15 9.12 -5.70
C ILE A 337 -6.91 7.77 -5.02
N CYS A 338 -7.85 6.83 -5.15
CA CYS A 338 -7.84 5.59 -4.39
C CYS A 338 -8.31 4.41 -5.22
N ASN A 339 -7.86 3.20 -4.89
CA ASN A 339 -8.32 1.98 -5.59
C ASN A 339 -9.51 1.32 -4.89
N VAL A 340 -9.59 1.40 -3.56
CA VAL A 340 -10.63 0.73 -2.78
C VAL A 340 -11.82 1.67 -2.57
N PRO A 341 -12.99 1.36 -3.16
CA PRO A 341 -14.21 2.12 -2.90
C PRO A 341 -14.61 1.97 -1.43
N GLU A 342 -15.30 2.97 -0.88
CA GLU A 342 -15.79 2.98 0.50
C GLU A 342 -14.69 2.93 1.58
N SER A 343 -13.40 3.06 1.20
CA SER A 343 -12.32 3.22 2.18
C SER A 343 -12.47 4.52 2.98
N SER A 344 -11.79 4.59 4.12
CA SER A 344 -11.83 5.78 4.99
C SER A 344 -11.40 7.04 4.23
N LEU A 345 -10.35 6.94 3.40
CA LEU A 345 -9.87 8.05 2.59
C LEU A 345 -10.94 8.57 1.62
N VAL A 346 -11.67 7.66 0.97
CA VAL A 346 -12.76 7.99 0.03
C VAL A 346 -13.93 8.65 0.77
N ARG A 347 -14.35 8.09 1.90
CA ARG A 347 -15.48 8.62 2.67
C ARG A 347 -15.21 9.98 3.32
N GLU A 348 -13.95 10.25 3.67
CA GLU A 348 -13.57 11.50 4.32
C GLU A 348 -13.16 12.62 3.34
N SER A 349 -13.04 12.33 2.04
CA SER A 349 -12.69 13.31 1.01
C SER A 349 -13.94 13.88 0.30
N GLU A 350 -13.87 15.15 -0.13
CA GLU A 350 -14.97 15.83 -0.84
C GLU A 350 -15.07 15.41 -2.30
N LEU A 351 -13.93 15.18 -2.93
CA LEU A 351 -13.81 14.71 -4.31
C LEU A 351 -13.09 13.36 -4.31
N THR A 352 -13.43 12.49 -5.28
CA THR A 352 -12.84 11.16 -5.35
C THR A 352 -12.68 10.70 -6.78
N LEU A 353 -11.52 10.11 -7.09
CA LEU A 353 -11.29 9.35 -8.32
C LEU A 353 -10.82 7.94 -7.97
N LEU A 354 -11.65 6.95 -8.24
CA LEU A 354 -11.30 5.53 -8.05
C LEU A 354 -10.44 5.04 -9.22
N THR A 355 -9.31 4.40 -8.96
CA THR A 355 -8.44 3.86 -10.03
C THR A 355 -9.00 2.61 -10.68
N ARG A 356 -9.90 1.88 -10.03
CA ARG A 356 -10.53 0.65 -10.56
C ARG A 356 -9.53 -0.41 -11.01
N ALA A 357 -8.35 -0.48 -10.36
CA ALA A 357 -7.29 -1.43 -10.71
C ALA A 357 -7.62 -2.90 -10.33
N GLY A 358 -8.74 -3.11 -9.65
CA GLY A 358 -9.08 -4.41 -9.07
C GLY A 358 -8.22 -4.73 -7.84
N PRO A 359 -8.33 -5.96 -7.28
CA PRO A 359 -7.53 -6.39 -6.15
C PRO A 359 -6.04 -6.44 -6.52
N GLU A 360 -5.18 -5.94 -5.63
CA GLU A 360 -3.72 -6.08 -5.71
C GLU A 360 -3.24 -6.75 -4.44
N ILE A 361 -2.71 -7.97 -4.56
CA ILE A 361 -2.39 -8.90 -3.47
C ILE A 361 -0.91 -8.83 -3.09
N GLY A 362 -0.02 -8.78 -4.09
CA GLY A 362 1.41 -8.62 -3.88
C GLY A 362 1.70 -7.42 -3.00
N VAL A 363 2.59 -7.56 -2.00
CA VAL A 363 2.93 -6.47 -1.07
C VAL A 363 3.52 -5.28 -1.83
N ALA A 364 4.46 -5.52 -2.73
CA ALA A 364 5.03 -4.50 -3.60
C ALA A 364 4.01 -4.06 -4.66
N SER A 365 3.64 -2.79 -4.66
CA SER A 365 2.64 -2.25 -5.59
C SER A 365 3.16 -2.19 -7.02
N THR A 366 2.33 -2.60 -7.99
CA THR A 366 2.65 -2.61 -9.43
C THR A 366 1.55 -1.92 -10.25
N LYS A 367 0.42 -2.60 -10.50
CA LYS A 367 -0.70 -2.02 -11.27
C LYS A 367 -1.35 -0.83 -10.57
N ALA A 368 -1.31 -0.77 -9.24
CA ALA A 368 -1.79 0.41 -8.51
C ALA A 368 -0.99 1.67 -8.90
N PHE A 369 0.32 1.55 -9.10
CA PHE A 369 1.16 2.68 -9.51
C PHE A 369 0.80 3.20 -10.90
N THR A 370 0.74 2.33 -11.91
CA THR A 370 0.42 2.74 -13.29
C THR A 370 -1.00 3.28 -13.43
N THR A 371 -1.96 2.73 -12.67
CA THR A 371 -3.33 3.28 -12.62
C THR A 371 -3.40 4.62 -11.88
N GLN A 372 -2.57 4.85 -10.85
CA GLN A 372 -2.43 6.16 -10.22
C GLN A 372 -1.82 7.18 -11.18
N LEU A 373 -0.82 6.81 -11.98
CA LEU A 373 -0.27 7.69 -13.02
C LEU A 373 -1.33 8.07 -14.07
N ALA A 374 -2.15 7.12 -14.51
CA ALA A 374 -3.26 7.40 -15.43
C ALA A 374 -4.31 8.33 -14.78
N ALA A 375 -4.67 8.10 -13.51
CA ALA A 375 -5.59 8.93 -12.74
C ALA A 375 -5.05 10.36 -12.55
N LEU A 376 -3.77 10.49 -12.25
CA LEU A 376 -3.09 11.79 -12.14
C LEU A 376 -2.98 12.49 -13.49
N GLY A 377 -2.75 11.75 -14.58
CA GLY A 377 -2.82 12.29 -15.94
C GLY A 377 -4.20 12.89 -16.26
N MET A 378 -5.27 12.21 -15.84
CA MET A 378 -6.63 12.78 -15.93
C MET A 378 -6.79 14.03 -15.07
N LEU A 379 -6.24 14.07 -13.85
CA LEU A 379 -6.28 15.24 -12.98
C LEU A 379 -5.56 16.44 -13.62
N VAL A 380 -4.39 16.21 -14.21
CA VAL A 380 -3.64 17.24 -14.95
C VAL A 380 -4.50 17.83 -16.07
N ILE A 381 -5.17 17.00 -16.86
CA ILE A 381 -6.06 17.47 -17.93
C ILE A 381 -7.25 18.23 -17.36
N ALA A 382 -7.89 17.70 -16.30
CA ALA A 382 -9.08 18.30 -15.68
C ALA A 382 -8.80 19.70 -15.12
N ILE A 383 -7.67 19.89 -14.43
CA ILE A 383 -7.23 21.21 -13.96
C ILE A 383 -6.84 22.09 -15.14
N GLY A 384 -6.03 21.58 -16.07
CA GLY A 384 -5.49 22.31 -17.22
C GLY A 384 -6.56 22.96 -18.09
N LYS A 385 -7.73 22.32 -18.25
CA LYS A 385 -8.90 22.88 -18.99
C LYS A 385 -9.33 24.25 -18.48
N HIS A 386 -9.10 24.55 -17.21
CA HIS A 386 -9.43 25.82 -16.58
C HIS A 386 -8.23 26.78 -16.45
N HIS A 387 -7.03 26.32 -16.81
CA HIS A 387 -5.75 27.02 -16.62
C HIS A 387 -4.94 27.13 -17.92
N GLY A 388 -5.62 27.34 -19.05
CA GLY A 388 -4.97 27.66 -20.34
C GLY A 388 -4.60 26.48 -21.22
N LEU A 389 -4.97 25.25 -20.88
CA LEU A 389 -4.84 24.11 -21.77
C LEU A 389 -5.85 24.23 -22.93
N SER A 390 -5.36 24.33 -24.18
CA SER A 390 -6.24 24.42 -25.36
C SER A 390 -7.03 23.11 -25.56
N GLU A 391 -8.19 23.20 -26.23
CA GLU A 391 -8.99 21.99 -26.56
C GLU A 391 -8.23 21.00 -27.45
N GLU A 392 -7.39 21.49 -28.36
CA GLU A 392 -6.54 20.63 -29.18
C GLU A 392 -5.52 19.86 -28.33
N ARG A 393 -4.90 20.56 -27.38
CA ARG A 393 -3.92 19.93 -26.47
C ARG A 393 -4.62 18.95 -25.51
N GLU A 394 -5.84 19.27 -25.03
CA GLU A 394 -6.65 18.32 -24.27
C GLU A 394 -6.90 17.03 -25.06
N ARG A 395 -7.38 17.15 -26.32
CA ARG A 395 -7.63 15.97 -27.17
C ARG A 395 -6.37 15.14 -27.39
N THR A 396 -5.24 15.80 -27.61
CA THR A 396 -3.94 15.11 -27.77
C THR A 396 -3.60 14.33 -26.51
N LEU A 397 -3.68 14.92 -25.32
CA LEU A 397 -3.34 14.26 -24.06
C LEU A 397 -4.34 13.14 -23.73
N VAL A 398 -5.62 13.33 -23.98
CA VAL A 398 -6.65 12.28 -23.82
C VAL A 398 -6.35 11.10 -24.76
N HIS A 399 -5.99 11.38 -26.03
CA HIS A 399 -5.60 10.34 -26.97
C HIS A 399 -4.39 9.55 -26.47
N ARG A 400 -3.36 10.24 -25.96
CA ARG A 400 -2.19 9.59 -25.35
C ARG A 400 -2.54 8.72 -24.14
N LEU A 401 -3.49 9.13 -23.30
CA LEU A 401 -3.98 8.26 -22.22
C LEU A 401 -4.70 7.02 -22.74
N LEU A 402 -5.52 7.16 -23.79
CA LEU A 402 -6.25 6.03 -24.39
C LEU A 402 -5.33 5.03 -25.11
N GLU A 403 -4.18 5.48 -25.64
CA GLU A 403 -3.15 4.61 -26.21
C GLU A 403 -2.32 3.86 -25.14
N LEU A 404 -2.31 4.33 -23.90
CA LEU A 404 -1.44 3.82 -22.83
C LEU A 404 -1.59 2.31 -22.59
N PRO A 405 -2.77 1.70 -22.58
CA PRO A 405 -2.91 0.24 -22.45
C PRO A 405 -2.13 -0.53 -23.52
N ALA A 406 -2.22 -0.11 -24.79
CA ALA A 406 -1.50 -0.76 -25.89
C ALA A 406 0.03 -0.58 -25.77
N MET A 407 0.49 0.57 -25.28
CA MET A 407 1.92 0.80 -25.04
C MET A 407 2.44 -0.09 -23.90
N LEU A 408 1.65 -0.28 -22.85
CA LEU A 408 2.00 -1.19 -21.75
C LEU A 408 2.06 -2.65 -22.23
N GLU A 409 1.13 -3.09 -23.08
CA GLU A 409 1.16 -4.42 -23.70
C GLU A 409 2.45 -4.64 -24.50
N GLN A 410 2.84 -3.67 -25.33
CA GLN A 410 4.10 -3.73 -26.08
C GLN A 410 5.32 -3.78 -25.15
N THR A 411 5.26 -3.10 -24.01
CA THR A 411 6.37 -3.08 -23.05
C THR A 411 6.51 -4.42 -22.32
N LEU A 412 5.42 -5.12 -22.06
CA LEU A 412 5.44 -6.48 -21.47
C LEU A 412 6.17 -7.49 -22.35
N ALA A 413 6.23 -7.27 -23.68
CA ALA A 413 7.01 -8.11 -24.59
C ALA A 413 8.53 -8.06 -24.33
N LEU A 414 9.01 -7.13 -23.50
CA LEU A 414 10.43 -7.04 -23.08
C LEU A 414 10.79 -8.03 -21.96
N ASP A 415 9.83 -8.83 -21.46
CA ASP A 415 10.00 -9.69 -20.28
C ASP A 415 11.25 -10.58 -20.36
N ASP A 416 11.47 -11.29 -21.49
CA ASP A 416 12.64 -12.16 -21.66
C ASP A 416 13.97 -11.39 -21.65
N ALA A 417 14.01 -10.20 -22.24
CA ALA A 417 15.20 -9.35 -22.25
C ALA A 417 15.51 -8.84 -20.84
N VAL A 418 14.49 -8.43 -20.11
CA VAL A 418 14.62 -7.97 -18.71
C VAL A 418 15.04 -9.13 -17.80
N LYS A 419 14.51 -10.34 -18.01
CA LYS A 419 14.92 -11.55 -17.29
C LYS A 419 16.38 -11.90 -17.54
N ALA A 420 16.89 -11.69 -18.75
CA ALA A 420 18.31 -11.88 -19.06
C ALA A 420 19.17 -10.85 -18.30
N LEU A 421 18.73 -9.59 -18.23
CA LEU A 421 19.38 -8.54 -17.47
C LEU A 421 19.37 -8.84 -15.95
N ALA A 422 18.28 -9.36 -15.41
CA ALA A 422 18.15 -9.68 -13.99
C ALA A 422 19.24 -10.64 -13.49
N LYS A 423 19.72 -11.58 -14.34
CA LYS A 423 20.84 -12.48 -14.02
C LYS A 423 22.16 -11.75 -13.74
N LYS A 424 22.33 -10.53 -14.29
CA LYS A 424 23.52 -9.70 -14.09
C LYS A 424 23.40 -8.82 -12.83
N VAL A 425 22.18 -8.47 -12.46
CA VAL A 425 21.88 -7.66 -11.28
C VAL A 425 21.79 -8.54 -10.01
N GLU A 426 21.29 -9.76 -10.14
CA GLU A 426 21.06 -10.67 -9.01
C GLU A 426 22.28 -10.88 -8.10
N PRO A 427 23.52 -11.13 -8.61
CA PRO A 427 24.66 -11.38 -7.74
C PRO A 427 25.16 -10.12 -6.99
N ARG A 428 24.59 -8.95 -7.27
CA ARG A 428 25.03 -7.69 -6.68
C ARG A 428 24.31 -7.41 -5.35
N HIS A 429 24.95 -6.59 -4.50
CA HIS A 429 24.41 -6.17 -3.22
C HIS A 429 23.85 -4.74 -3.25
N HIS A 430 24.29 -3.94 -4.22
CA HIS A 430 23.92 -2.54 -4.38
C HIS A 430 23.52 -2.26 -5.83
N ALA A 431 22.71 -1.23 -6.06
CA ALA A 431 22.34 -0.75 -7.37
C ALA A 431 21.99 0.75 -7.32
N LEU A 432 22.36 1.49 -8.36
CA LEU A 432 21.94 2.87 -8.56
C LEU A 432 20.92 2.97 -9.68
N PHE A 433 19.92 3.82 -9.49
CA PHE A 433 18.90 4.11 -10.49
C PHE A 433 18.95 5.58 -10.87
N LEU A 434 18.94 5.87 -12.18
CA LEU A 434 19.09 7.24 -12.69
C LEU A 434 17.92 7.65 -13.58
N GLY A 435 17.42 8.85 -13.35
CA GLY A 435 16.41 9.48 -14.18
C GLY A 435 16.53 11.00 -14.14
N ARG A 436 15.87 11.70 -15.07
CA ARG A 436 15.79 13.17 -15.06
C ARG A 436 14.36 13.65 -15.30
N GLY A 437 14.01 14.83 -14.74
CA GLY A 437 12.66 15.36 -14.85
C GLY A 437 11.63 14.38 -14.29
N ALA A 438 10.52 14.17 -15.01
CA ALA A 438 9.48 13.21 -14.61
C ALA A 438 9.97 11.73 -14.58
N MET A 439 11.17 11.43 -15.09
CA MET A 439 11.77 10.09 -15.03
C MET A 439 12.59 9.86 -13.76
N PHE A 440 12.90 10.89 -12.98
CA PHE A 440 13.55 10.70 -11.68
C PHE A 440 12.65 9.93 -10.69
N PRO A 441 11.37 10.28 -10.48
CA PRO A 441 10.48 9.46 -9.65
C PRO A 441 10.24 8.05 -10.20
N ILE A 442 10.43 7.80 -11.50
CA ILE A 442 10.39 6.44 -12.07
C ILE A 442 11.64 5.63 -11.68
N ALA A 443 12.81 6.26 -11.70
CA ALA A 443 14.02 5.67 -11.14
C ALA A 443 13.87 5.37 -9.64
N MET A 444 13.24 6.27 -8.86
CA MET A 444 12.92 6.04 -7.45
C MET A 444 12.00 4.82 -7.27
N GLU A 445 10.98 4.68 -8.11
CA GLU A 445 10.06 3.55 -8.06
C GLU A 445 10.76 2.23 -8.42
N GLY A 446 11.62 2.21 -9.44
CA GLY A 446 12.43 1.05 -9.79
C GLY A 446 13.37 0.62 -8.65
N ALA A 447 14.05 1.56 -8.03
CA ALA A 447 14.90 1.31 -6.87
C ALA A 447 14.08 0.79 -5.67
N LEU A 448 12.89 1.35 -5.43
CA LEU A 448 11.98 0.89 -4.37
C LEU A 448 11.56 -0.56 -4.63
N LYS A 449 11.10 -0.90 -5.83
CA LYS A 449 10.69 -2.28 -6.16
C LYS A 449 11.84 -3.26 -6.01
N LEU A 450 13.04 -2.91 -6.47
CA LEU A 450 14.20 -3.81 -6.35
C LEU A 450 14.53 -4.08 -4.87
N LYS A 451 14.60 -3.04 -4.02
CA LYS A 451 14.93 -3.23 -2.60
C LYS A 451 13.86 -3.99 -1.82
N GLU A 452 12.57 -3.75 -2.12
CA GLU A 452 11.46 -4.37 -1.40
C GLU A 452 11.47 -5.89 -1.49
N ILE A 453 11.73 -6.44 -2.68
CA ILE A 453 11.53 -7.86 -2.94
C ILE A 453 12.82 -8.65 -3.13
N SER A 454 13.94 -8.03 -3.54
CA SER A 454 15.23 -8.69 -3.71
C SER A 454 16.22 -8.46 -2.58
N TYR A 455 15.93 -7.50 -1.70
CA TYR A 455 16.78 -7.02 -0.61
C TYR A 455 18.14 -6.46 -1.06
N ILE A 456 18.31 -6.17 -2.35
CA ILE A 456 19.44 -5.40 -2.86
C ILE A 456 19.26 -3.95 -2.40
N HIS A 457 20.30 -3.36 -1.81
CA HIS A 457 20.30 -1.95 -1.45
C HIS A 457 20.30 -1.10 -2.72
N ALA A 458 19.16 -0.55 -3.09
CA ALA A 458 18.97 0.24 -4.30
C ALA A 458 18.58 1.67 -3.98
N GLU A 459 19.27 2.64 -4.59
CA GLU A 459 18.99 4.05 -4.45
C GLU A 459 18.77 4.71 -5.82
N ALA A 460 18.02 5.80 -5.83
CA ALA A 460 17.78 6.55 -7.04
C ALA A 460 18.20 8.00 -6.90
N TYR A 461 18.77 8.54 -7.97
CA TYR A 461 19.21 9.93 -8.03
C TYR A 461 18.70 10.61 -9.29
N ALA A 462 18.40 11.89 -9.18
CA ALA A 462 18.37 12.74 -10.36
C ALA A 462 19.77 12.69 -10.99
N ALA A 463 19.89 12.25 -12.25
CA ALA A 463 21.21 11.93 -12.82
C ALA A 463 22.22 13.10 -12.77
N GLY A 464 21.73 14.35 -12.74
CA GLY A 464 22.59 15.53 -12.53
C GLY A 464 23.24 15.62 -11.16
N GLU A 465 22.65 14.97 -10.13
CA GLU A 465 23.16 14.98 -8.75
C GLU A 465 24.31 13.99 -8.53
N LEU A 466 24.63 13.13 -9.50
CA LEU A 466 25.76 12.18 -9.38
C LEU A 466 27.05 12.87 -8.95
N LYS A 467 27.32 14.06 -9.48
CA LYS A 467 28.54 14.85 -9.20
C LYS A 467 28.63 15.34 -7.75
N HIS A 468 27.52 15.35 -7.03
CA HIS A 468 27.43 15.88 -5.67
C HIS A 468 27.51 14.79 -4.58
N GLY A 469 28.18 13.67 -4.89
CA GLY A 469 28.46 12.59 -3.95
C GLY A 469 28.28 11.18 -4.53
N PRO A 470 27.10 10.83 -5.09
CA PRO A 470 26.80 9.44 -5.49
C PRO A 470 27.79 8.84 -6.50
N LEU A 471 28.47 9.67 -7.29
CA LEU A 471 29.47 9.21 -8.27
C LEU A 471 30.68 8.51 -7.61
N ALA A 472 30.92 8.77 -6.33
CA ALA A 472 31.95 8.09 -5.53
C ALA A 472 31.64 6.60 -5.30
N LEU A 473 30.38 6.17 -5.44
CA LEU A 473 29.93 4.79 -5.30
C LEU A 473 30.08 3.98 -6.58
N VAL A 474 30.38 4.62 -7.71
CA VAL A 474 30.42 3.96 -9.02
C VAL A 474 31.73 3.21 -9.20
N ASP A 475 31.59 1.90 -9.38
CA ASP A 475 32.68 0.97 -9.73
C ASP A 475 32.12 -0.14 -10.64
N ALA A 476 32.94 -1.17 -10.93
CA ALA A 476 32.56 -2.30 -11.77
C ALA A 476 31.52 -3.26 -11.11
N ASP A 477 31.34 -3.17 -9.81
CA ASP A 477 30.43 -4.04 -9.05
C ASP A 477 29.07 -3.40 -8.77
N MET A 478 28.96 -2.09 -9.05
CA MET A 478 27.72 -1.32 -8.88
C MET A 478 26.96 -1.22 -10.22
N PRO A 479 25.87 -1.98 -10.43
CA PRO A 479 25.01 -1.79 -11.58
C PRO A 479 24.30 -0.42 -11.51
N VAL A 480 24.36 0.31 -12.60
CA VAL A 480 23.67 1.59 -12.76
C VAL A 480 22.56 1.44 -13.78
N ILE A 481 21.32 1.47 -13.32
CA ILE A 481 20.11 1.32 -14.13
C ILE A 481 19.60 2.73 -14.49
N ALA A 482 19.46 3.02 -15.78
CA ALA A 482 19.03 4.33 -16.25
C ALA A 482 17.80 4.27 -17.14
N VAL A 483 16.94 5.27 -17.04
CA VAL A 483 15.77 5.46 -17.91
C VAL A 483 15.99 6.68 -18.80
N ALA A 484 15.98 6.46 -20.12
CA ALA A 484 16.38 7.43 -21.12
C ALA A 484 15.34 7.58 -22.25
N PRO A 485 14.15 8.20 -21.99
CA PRO A 485 13.20 8.52 -23.03
C PRO A 485 13.76 9.61 -23.95
N ASN A 486 13.29 9.63 -25.20
CA ASN A 486 13.62 10.68 -26.17
C ASN A 486 12.84 11.96 -25.83
N ASN A 487 13.48 12.87 -25.09
CA ASN A 487 12.93 14.17 -24.68
C ASN A 487 14.04 15.23 -24.56
N ASP A 488 13.67 16.45 -24.22
CA ASP A 488 14.59 17.60 -24.09
C ASP A 488 15.75 17.40 -23.11
N LEU A 489 15.67 16.40 -22.23
CA LEU A 489 16.72 16.07 -21.25
C LEU A 489 17.63 14.92 -21.69
N LEU A 490 17.39 14.29 -22.85
CA LEU A 490 18.11 13.10 -23.31
C LEU A 490 19.63 13.35 -23.38
N GLU A 491 20.06 14.44 -23.99
CA GLU A 491 21.49 14.77 -24.11
C GLU A 491 22.16 15.00 -22.74
N LYS A 492 21.39 15.47 -21.76
CA LYS A 492 21.89 15.59 -20.38
C LYS A 492 21.99 14.22 -19.69
N VAL A 493 21.06 13.30 -19.98
CA VAL A 493 21.15 11.91 -19.52
C VAL A 493 22.39 11.26 -20.12
N LYS A 494 22.60 11.34 -21.45
CA LYS A 494 23.78 10.78 -22.11
C LYS A 494 25.09 11.25 -21.49
N SER A 495 25.21 12.56 -21.21
CA SER A 495 26.39 13.12 -20.54
C SER A 495 26.61 12.48 -19.16
N ASN A 496 25.55 12.29 -18.37
CA ASN A 496 25.68 11.66 -17.06
C ASN A 496 26.04 10.15 -17.17
N LEU A 497 25.54 9.44 -18.20
CA LEU A 497 25.92 8.05 -18.46
C LEU A 497 27.41 7.95 -18.83
N GLN A 498 27.95 8.88 -19.60
CA GLN A 498 29.38 8.95 -19.92
C GLN A 498 30.25 9.15 -18.67
N GLU A 499 29.78 9.94 -17.70
CA GLU A 499 30.48 10.14 -16.41
C GLU A 499 30.58 8.84 -15.60
N VAL A 500 29.51 8.02 -15.61
CA VAL A 500 29.49 6.69 -15.01
C VAL A 500 30.47 5.75 -15.71
N ARG A 501 30.46 5.72 -17.05
CA ARG A 501 31.35 4.89 -17.85
C ARG A 501 32.82 5.22 -17.66
N ALA A 502 33.14 6.52 -17.62
CA ALA A 502 34.53 6.98 -17.40
C ALA A 502 35.13 6.50 -16.08
N ARG A 503 34.31 5.98 -15.16
CA ARG A 503 34.71 5.43 -13.84
C ARG A 503 34.57 3.93 -13.74
N GLY A 504 34.36 3.25 -14.89
CA GLY A 504 34.24 1.80 -14.95
C GLY A 504 32.87 1.25 -14.56
N GLY A 505 31.86 2.12 -14.31
CA GLY A 505 30.51 1.67 -13.95
C GLY A 505 29.83 0.89 -15.07
N MET A 506 29.03 -0.12 -14.68
CA MET A 506 28.21 -0.92 -15.60
C MET A 506 26.84 -0.29 -15.76
N LEU A 507 26.50 0.07 -17.02
CA LEU A 507 25.25 0.73 -17.36
C LEU A 507 24.25 -0.25 -17.97
N TYR A 508 23.03 -0.21 -17.45
CA TYR A 508 21.84 -0.89 -17.98
C TYR A 508 20.80 0.17 -18.31
N VAL A 509 20.60 0.43 -19.60
CA VAL A 509 19.83 1.60 -20.05
C VAL A 509 18.55 1.17 -20.74
N PHE A 510 17.41 1.54 -20.17
CA PHE A 510 16.11 1.46 -20.83
C PHE A 510 15.97 2.71 -21.70
N ALA A 511 16.14 2.56 -22.99
CA ALA A 511 16.30 3.69 -23.90
C ALA A 511 15.26 3.70 -25.02
N ASP A 512 14.79 4.89 -25.37
CA ASP A 512 14.02 5.10 -26.60
C ASP A 512 14.86 4.68 -27.83
N PRO A 513 14.27 4.00 -28.82
CA PRO A 513 15.01 3.56 -30.03
C PRO A 513 15.68 4.70 -30.82
N GLU A 514 15.16 5.92 -30.69
CA GLU A 514 15.71 7.11 -31.33
C GLU A 514 16.71 7.87 -30.45
N SER A 515 17.03 7.33 -29.28
CA SER A 515 17.97 7.96 -28.33
C SER A 515 19.41 8.04 -28.84
N GLY A 516 19.80 7.16 -29.76
CA GLY A 516 21.19 7.01 -30.20
C GLY A 516 22.11 6.45 -29.10
N ILE A 517 21.57 5.81 -28.07
CA ILE A 517 22.36 5.05 -27.09
C ILE A 517 22.43 3.61 -27.57
N GLU A 518 23.64 3.09 -27.74
CA GLU A 518 23.89 1.77 -28.30
C GLU A 518 24.64 0.87 -27.31
N ASN A 519 24.53 -0.45 -27.50
CA ASN A 519 25.31 -1.44 -26.77
C ASN A 519 26.81 -1.22 -27.02
N SER A 520 27.61 -1.21 -25.96
CA SER A 520 29.05 -1.11 -26.01
C SER A 520 29.67 -1.78 -24.79
N ASP A 521 30.98 -1.82 -24.70
CA ASP A 521 31.63 -2.34 -23.50
C ASP A 521 31.14 -1.60 -22.27
N GLY A 522 30.56 -2.36 -21.30
CA GLY A 522 29.95 -1.87 -20.06
C GLY A 522 28.66 -1.05 -20.23
N VAL A 523 28.04 -1.07 -21.39
CA VAL A 523 26.71 -0.48 -21.65
C VAL A 523 25.81 -1.51 -22.31
N GLU A 524 24.74 -1.86 -21.65
CA GLU A 524 23.69 -2.73 -22.20
C GLU A 524 22.38 -1.95 -22.31
N VAL A 525 21.79 -1.99 -23.49
CA VAL A 525 20.58 -1.23 -23.81
C VAL A 525 19.40 -2.17 -24.00
N ILE A 526 18.31 -1.90 -23.27
CA ILE A 526 17.01 -2.47 -23.55
C ILE A 526 16.20 -1.41 -24.31
N THR A 527 15.88 -1.71 -25.57
CA THR A 527 15.15 -0.80 -26.44
C THR A 527 13.67 -0.79 -26.08
N MET A 528 13.16 0.38 -25.72
CA MET A 528 11.76 0.60 -25.37
C MET A 528 10.85 0.67 -26.61
N PRO A 529 9.51 0.53 -26.45
CA PRO A 529 8.57 0.76 -27.56
C PRO A 529 8.77 2.12 -28.23
N ARG A 530 8.47 2.20 -29.54
CA ARG A 530 8.56 3.45 -30.31
C ARG A 530 7.40 4.41 -29.98
N HIS A 531 7.61 5.69 -30.24
CA HIS A 531 6.58 6.75 -30.18
C HIS A 531 5.97 6.98 -28.80
N VAL A 532 6.70 6.62 -27.75
CA VAL A 532 6.28 6.92 -26.37
C VAL A 532 6.40 8.42 -26.13
N SER A 533 5.27 9.10 -25.95
CA SER A 533 5.28 10.52 -25.60
C SER A 533 5.80 10.73 -24.16
N TYR A 534 6.36 11.93 -23.89
CA TYR A 534 6.83 12.27 -22.54
C TYR A 534 5.74 12.13 -21.46
N PHE A 535 4.46 12.34 -21.83
CA PHE A 535 3.32 12.17 -20.93
C PHE A 535 3.03 10.69 -20.59
N GLN A 536 3.32 9.76 -21.51
CA GLN A 536 3.15 8.32 -21.32
C GLN A 536 4.39 7.65 -20.71
N ALA A 537 5.57 8.25 -20.92
CA ALA A 537 6.84 7.68 -20.52
C ALA A 537 6.92 7.21 -19.05
N PRO A 538 6.40 7.94 -18.05
CA PRO A 538 6.41 7.47 -16.67
C PRO A 538 5.77 6.10 -16.48
N ALA A 539 4.62 5.83 -17.07
CA ALA A 539 3.95 4.53 -16.95
C ALA A 539 4.65 3.44 -17.76
N VAL A 540 5.07 3.75 -19.00
CA VAL A 540 5.71 2.80 -19.90
C VAL A 540 7.07 2.34 -19.36
N TYR A 541 7.91 3.25 -18.90
CA TYR A 541 9.25 2.92 -18.38
C TYR A 541 9.22 2.28 -16.99
N THR A 542 8.10 2.33 -16.27
CA THR A 542 7.95 1.65 -14.97
C THR A 542 7.88 0.13 -15.15
N VAL A 543 7.18 -0.37 -16.17
CA VAL A 543 6.92 -1.80 -16.35
C VAL A 543 8.21 -2.63 -16.40
N PRO A 544 9.22 -2.31 -17.22
CA PRO A 544 10.44 -3.10 -17.25
C PRO A 544 11.26 -3.01 -15.96
N LEU A 545 11.16 -1.92 -15.20
CA LEU A 545 11.80 -1.82 -13.88
C LEU A 545 11.11 -2.74 -12.85
N GLN A 546 9.79 -2.89 -12.92
CA GLN A 546 9.03 -3.85 -12.12
C GLN A 546 9.40 -5.29 -12.48
N LEU A 547 9.50 -5.62 -13.78
CA LEU A 547 9.95 -6.92 -14.27
C LEU A 547 11.39 -7.21 -13.82
N LEU A 548 12.30 -6.23 -13.88
CA LEU A 548 13.68 -6.38 -13.41
C LEU A 548 13.71 -6.74 -11.92
N ALA A 549 12.98 -6.01 -11.10
CA ALA A 549 12.88 -6.30 -9.67
C ALA A 549 12.31 -7.69 -9.41
N TYR A 550 11.23 -8.05 -10.10
CA TYR A 550 10.59 -9.36 -10.01
C TYR A 550 11.55 -10.50 -10.34
N HIS A 551 12.17 -10.48 -11.53
CA HIS A 551 13.08 -11.55 -11.95
C HIS A 551 14.33 -11.65 -11.06
N THR A 552 14.85 -10.51 -10.61
CA THR A 552 15.98 -10.50 -9.66
C THR A 552 15.60 -11.17 -8.34
N ALA A 553 14.41 -10.90 -7.81
CA ALA A 553 13.90 -11.50 -6.58
C ALA A 553 13.68 -13.03 -6.72
N VAL A 554 13.10 -13.45 -7.86
CA VAL A 554 12.92 -14.88 -8.17
C VAL A 554 14.25 -15.62 -8.23
N LEU A 555 15.27 -15.04 -8.88
CA LEU A 555 16.62 -15.63 -8.95
C LEU A 555 17.27 -15.72 -7.56
N LYS A 556 17.08 -14.73 -6.71
CA LYS A 556 17.54 -14.75 -5.31
C LYS A 556 16.76 -15.72 -4.41
N GLY A 557 15.64 -16.28 -4.86
CA GLY A 557 14.80 -17.18 -4.08
C GLY A 557 14.06 -16.49 -2.92
N THR A 558 13.84 -15.18 -3.01
CA THR A 558 13.09 -14.42 -1.99
C THR A 558 11.58 -14.57 -2.19
N ASP A 559 10.78 -14.36 -1.15
CA ASP A 559 9.32 -14.33 -1.27
C ASP A 559 8.90 -13.01 -1.95
N VAL A 560 8.46 -13.10 -3.20
CA VAL A 560 8.11 -11.94 -4.03
C VAL A 560 6.78 -11.31 -3.60
N ASP A 561 5.81 -12.15 -3.23
CA ASP A 561 4.46 -11.67 -2.90
C ASP A 561 4.37 -11.17 -1.45
N GLN A 562 5.17 -11.76 -0.54
CA GLN A 562 5.19 -11.44 0.88
C GLN A 562 6.64 -11.25 1.36
N PRO A 563 7.34 -10.20 0.92
CA PRO A 563 8.72 -9.97 1.30
C PRO A 563 8.83 -9.68 2.80
N ARG A 564 9.95 -10.11 3.40
CA ARG A 564 10.18 -9.94 4.85
C ARG A 564 10.06 -8.47 5.27
N ASN A 565 9.55 -8.23 6.47
CA ASN A 565 9.45 -6.92 7.11
C ASN A 565 8.61 -5.87 6.34
N LEU A 566 7.74 -6.29 5.42
CA LEU A 566 6.84 -5.41 4.68
C LEU A 566 5.39 -5.90 4.77
N ALA A 567 4.46 -4.99 4.72
CA ALA A 567 3.03 -5.25 4.66
C ALA A 567 2.37 -4.43 3.56
N LYS A 568 1.29 -4.96 2.94
CA LYS A 568 0.61 -4.33 1.80
C LYS A 568 0.07 -2.92 2.11
N SER A 569 -0.34 -2.67 3.33
CA SER A 569 -0.89 -1.37 3.74
C SER A 569 -0.55 -1.10 5.20
N VAL A 570 -0.04 0.08 5.53
CA VAL A 570 0.32 0.51 6.88
C VAL A 570 -0.84 1.29 7.48
N THR A 571 -1.61 0.66 8.39
CA THR A 571 -2.80 1.26 9.04
C THR A 571 -2.55 1.66 10.50
N VAL A 572 -1.34 1.52 10.96
CA VAL A 572 -0.85 1.95 12.28
C VAL A 572 0.41 2.80 12.08
N GLU A 573 0.69 3.63 13.04
CA GLU A 573 1.91 4.40 13.11
C GLU A 573 2.98 3.64 13.88
#